data_fb9fa656fe1771cf1c340a958a035d94
#
_entry.id   fb9fa656fe1771cf1c340a958a035d94
#
_cell.length_a   1.000
_cell.length_b   1.000
_cell.length_c   1.000
_cell.angle_alpha   90.00
_cell.angle_beta   90.00
_cell.angle_gamma   90.00
#
_symmetry.space_group_name_H-M   'P 1'
#
loop_
_entity.id
_entity.type
_entity.pdbx_description
1 polymer ?
#
loop_
_entity_poly.entity_id
_entity_poly.type
_entity_poly.pdbx_seq_one_letter_code
_entity_poly.pdbx_strand_id
1 'polypeptide(L)'
;LEFRRVLFRSRSPKVAELEAAPSVALVFWCKRLSWQLRIQATATVQRSGPEVDAVWTRISQSPAAGDYLSAKAPGDVWEEDASDAPSDNTQHFLGIVTLQIQNMDWLELARTGHRRAVFTADQWEWRVP
;
A
#
# COMPACT_ATOMS: atom_id res chain seq x y z
N LEU A 1 6.14 10.91 -10.98
CA LEU A 1 6.11 9.45 -11.14
C LEU A 1 4.90 8.89 -10.40
N GLU A 2 3.91 8.47 -11.15
CA GLU A 2 2.80 7.72 -10.59
C GLU A 2 3.27 6.30 -10.30
N PHE A 3 3.31 5.92 -9.05
CA PHE A 3 3.84 4.65 -8.68
C PHE A 3 2.96 3.90 -7.68
N ARG A 4 2.62 2.67 -8.03
CA ARG A 4 1.92 1.64 -7.28
C ARG A 4 0.55 1.97 -6.71
N ARG A 5 -0.39 1.25 -7.26
CA ARG A 5 -1.67 1.00 -6.63
C ARG A 5 -1.51 -0.12 -5.62
N VAL A 6 -1.90 0.15 -4.38
CA VAL A 6 -1.96 -0.85 -3.30
C VAL A 6 -3.42 -1.08 -2.96
N LEU A 7 -3.81 -2.34 -2.88
CA LEU A 7 -5.17 -2.73 -2.55
C LEU A 7 -5.32 -2.87 -1.04
N PHE A 8 -6.40 -2.32 -0.52
CA PHE A 8 -6.72 -2.35 0.91
C PHE A 8 -8.18 -2.73 1.14
N ARG A 9 -8.47 -3.24 2.35
CA ARG A 9 -9.82 -3.22 2.87
C ARG A 9 -10.18 -1.78 3.22
N SER A 10 -11.18 -1.20 2.54
CA SER A 10 -11.52 0.23 2.64
C SER A 10 -11.91 0.68 4.05
N ARG A 11 -12.30 -0.25 4.91
CA ARG A 11 -12.64 0.00 6.32
C ARG A 11 -11.47 -0.18 7.30
N SER A 12 -10.27 -0.47 6.80
CA SER A 12 -9.08 -0.55 7.66
C SER A 12 -8.80 0.82 8.31
N PRO A 13 -8.43 0.87 9.60
CA PRO A 13 -8.08 2.11 10.28
C PRO A 13 -7.01 2.92 9.56
N LYS A 14 -6.02 2.25 8.95
CA LYS A 14 -4.97 2.90 8.15
C LYS A 14 -5.51 3.72 6.97
N VAL A 15 -6.68 3.39 6.43
CA VAL A 15 -7.30 4.14 5.33
C VAL A 15 -7.76 5.51 5.82
N ALA A 16 -8.41 5.58 6.98
CA ALA A 16 -8.79 6.85 7.60
C ALA A 16 -7.57 7.69 7.99
N GLU A 17 -6.50 7.05 8.48
CA GLU A 17 -5.23 7.71 8.78
C GLU A 17 -4.59 8.32 7.52
N LEU A 18 -4.58 7.59 6.39
CA LEU A 18 -4.07 8.09 5.11
C LEU A 18 -4.89 9.27 4.56
N GLU A 19 -6.20 9.25 4.75
CA GLU A 19 -7.07 10.36 4.35
C GLU A 19 -6.82 11.62 5.20
N ALA A 20 -6.56 11.44 6.50
CA ALA A 20 -6.25 12.54 7.42
C ALA A 20 -4.82 13.07 7.25
N ALA A 21 -3.85 12.20 6.95
CA ALA A 21 -2.44 12.51 6.80
C ALA A 21 -1.86 11.79 5.56
N PRO A 22 -1.99 12.37 4.36
CA PRO A 22 -1.63 11.69 3.12
C PRO A 22 -0.12 11.58 2.86
N SER A 23 0.71 12.27 3.62
CA SER A 23 2.17 12.16 3.52
C SER A 23 2.63 10.86 4.16
N VAL A 24 3.26 9.98 3.39
CA VAL A 24 3.67 8.66 3.82
C VAL A 24 5.12 8.37 3.52
N ALA A 25 5.72 7.52 4.34
CA ALA A 25 7.03 6.95 4.10
C ALA A 25 6.93 5.43 3.97
N LEU A 26 7.60 4.88 2.96
CA LEU A 26 7.73 3.44 2.78
C LEU A 26 9.20 3.05 2.93
N VAL A 27 9.42 1.90 3.55
CA VAL A 27 10.76 1.33 3.70
C VAL A 27 10.75 -0.09 3.15
N PHE A 28 11.70 -0.37 2.26
CA PHE A 28 11.93 -1.70 1.73
C PHE A 28 13.35 -2.14 2.09
N TRP A 29 13.49 -3.41 2.38
CA TRP A 29 14.76 -4.05 2.60
C TRP A 29 14.90 -5.28 1.71
N CYS A 30 16.01 -5.36 0.97
CA CYS A 30 16.38 -6.53 0.19
C CYS A 30 17.63 -7.17 0.80
N LYS A 31 17.45 -8.25 1.54
CA LYS A 31 18.55 -8.98 2.20
C LYS A 31 19.61 -9.46 1.21
N ARG A 32 19.19 -9.97 0.04
CA ARG A 32 20.09 -10.51 -0.97
C ARG A 32 21.07 -9.46 -1.51
N LEU A 33 20.61 -8.23 -1.68
CA LEU A 33 21.40 -7.12 -2.20
C LEU A 33 21.96 -6.22 -1.11
N SER A 34 21.53 -6.41 0.14
CA SER A 34 21.81 -5.51 1.26
C SER A 34 21.41 -4.05 0.94
N TRP A 35 20.27 -3.91 0.27
CA TRP A 35 19.71 -2.62 -0.11
C TRP A 35 18.56 -2.21 0.79
N GLN A 36 18.60 -0.98 1.23
CA GLN A 36 17.46 -0.28 1.82
C GLN A 36 16.95 0.77 0.83
N LEU A 37 15.63 0.79 0.65
CA LEU A 37 14.97 1.84 -0.13
C LEU A 37 13.96 2.53 0.77
N ARG A 38 14.12 3.82 0.98
CA ARG A 38 13.16 4.68 1.67
C ARG A 38 12.48 5.58 0.64
N ILE A 39 11.16 5.63 0.65
CA ILE A 39 10.37 6.38 -0.30
C ILE A 39 9.48 7.34 0.46
N GLN A 40 9.48 8.60 0.07
CA GLN A 40 8.50 9.59 0.49
C GLN A 40 7.46 9.76 -0.60
N ALA A 41 6.19 9.67 -0.25
CA ALA A 41 5.10 9.75 -1.20
C ALA A 41 3.87 10.44 -0.60
N THR A 42 2.99 10.89 -1.48
CA THR A 42 1.65 11.33 -1.12
C THR A 42 0.66 10.24 -1.50
N ALA A 43 -0.19 9.83 -0.57
CA ALA A 43 -1.21 8.82 -0.77
C ALA A 43 -2.55 9.45 -1.16
N THR A 44 -3.24 8.83 -2.12
CA THR A 44 -4.63 9.13 -2.47
C THR A 44 -5.45 7.87 -2.33
N VAL A 45 -6.57 7.93 -1.61
CA VAL A 45 -7.45 6.79 -1.36
C VAL A 45 -8.70 6.88 -2.22
N GLN A 46 -9.05 5.78 -2.91
CA GLN A 46 -10.29 5.62 -3.66
C GLN A 46 -11.05 4.42 -3.10
N ARG A 47 -12.31 4.63 -2.72
CA ARG A 47 -13.20 3.58 -2.17
C ARG A 47 -14.31 3.18 -3.13
N SER A 48 -14.50 3.93 -4.21
CA SER A 48 -15.56 3.73 -5.19
C SER A 48 -15.13 4.32 -6.54
N GLY A 49 -15.93 4.08 -7.54
CA GLY A 49 -15.76 4.62 -8.90
C GLY A 49 -15.23 3.60 -9.90
N PRO A 50 -15.12 3.98 -11.19
CA PRO A 50 -14.81 3.06 -12.30
C PRO A 50 -13.51 2.27 -12.12
N GLU A 51 -12.48 2.88 -11.52
CA GLU A 51 -11.21 2.20 -11.28
C GLU A 51 -11.32 1.10 -10.22
N VAL A 52 -12.04 1.38 -9.13
CA VAL A 52 -12.30 0.42 -8.06
C VAL A 52 -13.13 -0.73 -8.61
N ASP A 53 -14.16 -0.43 -9.38
CA ASP A 53 -15.04 -1.43 -10.01
C ASP A 53 -14.28 -2.34 -10.98
N ALA A 54 -13.39 -1.77 -11.79
CA ALA A 54 -12.55 -2.54 -12.72
C ALA A 54 -11.59 -3.48 -11.99
N VAL A 55 -11.01 -3.04 -10.89
CA VAL A 55 -10.13 -3.88 -10.06
C VAL A 55 -10.94 -4.97 -9.37
N TRP A 56 -12.11 -4.61 -8.83
CA TRP A 56 -13.00 -5.59 -8.18
C TRP A 56 -13.46 -6.69 -9.16
N THR A 57 -13.81 -6.35 -10.38
CA THR A 57 -14.19 -7.32 -11.41
C THR A 57 -13.14 -8.42 -11.60
N ARG A 58 -11.85 -8.08 -11.52
CA ARG A 58 -10.77 -9.07 -11.60
C ARG A 58 -10.61 -9.86 -10.31
N ILE A 59 -10.66 -9.20 -9.16
CA ILE A 59 -10.41 -9.82 -7.86
C ILE A 59 -11.56 -10.71 -7.44
N SER A 60 -12.80 -10.35 -7.76
CA SER A 60 -14.00 -11.12 -7.43
C SER A 60 -13.98 -12.56 -7.95
N GLN A 61 -13.20 -12.83 -8.98
CA GLN A 61 -13.02 -14.14 -9.58
C GLN A 61 -11.80 -14.89 -9.05
N SER A 62 -11.10 -14.33 -8.08
CA SER A 62 -9.90 -14.90 -7.47
C SER A 62 -10.14 -15.36 -6.03
N PRO A 63 -9.29 -16.25 -5.47
CA PRO A 63 -9.37 -16.63 -4.06
C PRO A 63 -9.26 -15.46 -3.08
N ALA A 64 -8.67 -14.35 -3.49
CA ALA A 64 -8.52 -13.14 -2.68
C ALA A 64 -9.83 -12.36 -2.48
N ALA A 65 -10.91 -12.71 -3.20
CA ALA A 65 -12.19 -12.00 -3.10
C ALA A 65 -12.74 -11.98 -1.66
N GLY A 66 -12.58 -13.09 -0.92
CA GLY A 66 -13.04 -13.21 0.46
C GLY A 66 -12.48 -12.14 1.40
N ASP A 67 -11.26 -11.67 1.15
CA ASP A 67 -10.61 -10.63 1.96
C ASP A 67 -11.35 -9.28 1.94
N TYR A 68 -12.15 -9.05 0.90
CA TYR A 68 -12.87 -7.79 0.67
C TYR A 68 -14.38 -7.90 0.86
N LEU A 69 -14.89 -9.08 1.19
CA LEU A 69 -16.32 -9.35 1.37
C LEU A 69 -16.71 -9.48 2.85
N SER A 70 -15.74 -9.60 3.77
CA SER A 70 -16.00 -9.76 5.19
C SER A 70 -16.87 -8.62 5.74
N ALA A 71 -17.90 -8.99 6.53
CA ALA A 71 -18.75 -8.04 7.23
C ALA A 71 -18.00 -7.29 8.34
N LYS A 72 -16.94 -7.92 8.89
CA LYS A 72 -16.09 -7.33 9.94
C LYS A 72 -14.98 -6.49 9.33
N ALA A 73 -14.74 -5.33 9.93
CA ALA A 73 -13.62 -4.48 9.56
C ALA A 73 -12.31 -5.00 10.17
N PRO A 74 -11.16 -4.79 9.52
CA PRO A 74 -9.87 -5.04 10.14
C PRO A 74 -9.72 -4.25 11.45
N GLY A 75 -9.35 -4.93 12.52
CA GLY A 75 -9.23 -4.33 13.86
C GLY A 75 -10.47 -4.46 14.74
N ASP A 76 -11.58 -4.97 14.20
CA ASP A 76 -12.74 -5.31 15.02
C ASP A 76 -12.41 -6.43 16.03
N VAL A 77 -13.16 -6.48 17.11
CA VAL A 77 -13.01 -7.53 18.13
C VAL A 77 -13.30 -8.89 17.51
N TRP A 78 -12.38 -9.81 17.70
CA TRP A 78 -12.57 -11.20 17.29
C TRP A 78 -13.51 -11.93 18.27
N GLU A 79 -14.58 -12.47 17.74
CA GLU A 79 -15.51 -13.33 18.47
C GLU A 79 -15.53 -14.72 17.81
N GLU A 80 -15.22 -15.76 18.58
CA GLU A 80 -15.02 -17.12 18.06
C GLU A 80 -16.29 -17.71 17.41
N ASP A 81 -17.46 -17.35 17.91
CA ASP A 81 -18.75 -17.85 17.43
C ASP A 81 -19.44 -16.95 16.39
N ALA A 82 -18.85 -15.81 16.05
CA ALA A 82 -19.45 -14.92 15.07
C ALA A 82 -19.18 -15.39 13.65
N SER A 83 -20.24 -15.69 12.93
CA SER A 83 -20.17 -15.99 11.50
C SER A 83 -19.57 -14.81 10.73
N ASP A 84 -18.41 -15.00 10.15
CA ASP A 84 -17.79 -14.07 9.20
C ASP A 84 -18.33 -14.33 7.78
N ALA A 85 -19.62 -14.69 7.70
CA ALA A 85 -20.27 -14.93 6.41
C ALA A 85 -20.26 -13.61 5.61
N PRO A 86 -19.87 -13.65 4.33
CA PRO A 86 -19.91 -12.48 3.49
C PRO A 86 -21.34 -11.94 3.44
N SER A 87 -21.51 -10.69 3.83
CA SER A 87 -22.74 -9.98 3.55
C SER A 87 -22.88 -9.92 2.04
N ASP A 88 -24.01 -10.34 1.53
CA ASP A 88 -24.42 -10.28 0.13
C ASP A 88 -23.31 -9.99 -0.91
N ASN A 89 -23.09 -10.86 -1.89
CA ASN A 89 -22.02 -10.80 -2.90
C ASN A 89 -21.95 -9.50 -3.73
N THR A 90 -22.81 -8.55 -3.48
CA THR A 90 -22.91 -7.29 -4.21
C THR A 90 -22.11 -6.16 -3.54
N GLN A 91 -21.81 -6.26 -2.25
CA GLN A 91 -21.09 -5.23 -1.51
C GLN A 91 -19.68 -5.68 -1.14
N HIS A 92 -18.69 -5.07 -1.77
CA HIS A 92 -17.28 -5.28 -1.42
C HIS A 92 -16.70 -4.06 -0.68
N PHE A 93 -15.62 -4.29 0.05
CA PHE A 93 -14.87 -3.27 0.79
C PHE A 93 -13.45 -3.10 0.24
N LEU A 94 -13.29 -3.22 -1.07
CA LEU A 94 -12.04 -2.95 -1.75
C LEU A 94 -11.78 -1.45 -1.79
N GLY A 95 -10.58 -1.03 -1.43
CA GLY A 95 -10.06 0.31 -1.63
C GLY A 95 -8.73 0.27 -2.40
N ILE A 96 -8.46 1.33 -3.13
CA ILE A 96 -7.20 1.54 -3.85
C ILE A 96 -6.48 2.71 -3.22
N VAL A 97 -5.22 2.53 -2.86
CA VAL A 97 -4.31 3.60 -2.49
C VAL A 97 -3.32 3.80 -3.63
N THR A 98 -3.31 4.99 -4.19
CA THR A 98 -2.33 5.43 -5.18
C THR A 98 -1.27 6.27 -4.50
N LEU A 99 0.00 5.94 -4.73
CA LEU A 99 1.14 6.63 -4.16
C LEU A 99 1.83 7.47 -5.23
N GLN A 100 1.91 8.77 -5.01
CA GLN A 100 2.72 9.67 -5.81
C GLN A 100 4.06 9.87 -5.14
N ILE A 101 5.11 9.33 -5.74
CA ILE A 101 6.47 9.39 -5.18
C ILE A 101 7.04 10.80 -5.33
N GLN A 102 7.57 11.32 -4.23
CA GLN A 102 8.26 12.61 -4.17
C GLN A 102 9.77 12.43 -4.23
N ASN A 103 10.30 11.48 -3.47
CA ASN A 103 11.71 11.13 -3.50
C ASN A 103 11.93 9.68 -3.10
N MET A 104 13.09 9.15 -3.50
CA MET A 104 13.59 7.84 -3.11
C MET A 104 15.01 7.99 -2.59
N ASP A 105 15.30 7.37 -1.47
CA ASP A 105 16.62 7.31 -0.83
C ASP A 105 17.07 5.85 -0.81
N TRP A 106 18.06 5.55 -1.62
CA TRP A 106 18.64 4.22 -1.76
C TRP A 106 19.95 4.13 -1.00
N LEU A 107 20.10 3.09 -0.21
CA LEU A 107 21.33 2.77 0.55
C LEU A 107 21.73 1.32 0.28
N GLU A 108 22.97 1.11 -0.12
CA GLU A 108 23.60 -0.20 -0.22
C GLU A 108 24.62 -0.38 0.91
N LEU A 109 24.49 -1.47 1.64
CA LEU A 109 25.43 -1.88 2.69
C LEU A 109 26.35 -2.96 2.14
N ALA A 110 27.54 -2.57 1.71
CA ALA A 110 28.54 -3.49 1.18
C ALA A 110 29.83 -3.51 2.02
N ARG A 111 30.47 -4.67 2.12
CA ARG A 111 31.74 -4.81 2.84
C ARG A 111 32.87 -3.98 2.23
N THR A 112 32.79 -3.71 0.93
CA THR A 112 33.75 -2.90 0.16
C THR A 112 33.52 -1.40 0.28
N GLY A 113 32.50 -0.99 1.00
CA GLY A 113 32.07 0.40 1.19
C GLY A 113 30.57 0.57 0.91
N HIS A 114 29.92 1.36 1.73
CA HIS A 114 28.52 1.69 1.57
C HIS A 114 28.33 2.72 0.46
N ARG A 115 27.19 2.69 -0.20
CA ARG A 115 26.80 3.68 -1.21
C ARG A 115 25.39 4.16 -0.93
N ARG A 116 25.15 5.45 -1.13
CA ARG A 116 23.83 6.06 -0.96
C ARG A 116 23.55 7.04 -2.10
N ALA A 117 22.34 7.00 -2.62
CA ALA A 117 21.86 7.94 -3.63
C ALA A 117 20.44 8.39 -3.32
N VAL A 118 20.14 9.64 -3.62
CA VAL A 118 18.81 10.21 -3.50
C VAL A 118 18.30 10.58 -4.89
N PHE A 119 17.05 10.23 -5.17
CA PHE A 119 16.36 10.45 -6.44
C PHE A 119 15.14 11.33 -6.19
N THR A 120 15.00 12.37 -7.01
CA THR A 120 13.80 13.19 -7.11
C THR A 120 13.20 13.09 -8.52
N ALA A 121 12.14 13.82 -8.82
CA ALA A 121 11.52 13.79 -10.15
C ALA A 121 12.49 14.21 -11.27
N ASP A 122 13.38 15.15 -10.99
CA ASP A 122 14.19 15.83 -12.02
C ASP A 122 15.67 15.48 -11.96
N GLN A 123 16.15 14.93 -10.83
CA GLN A 123 17.57 14.68 -10.62
C GLN A 123 17.85 13.56 -9.62
N TRP A 124 19.08 13.09 -9.62
CA TRP A 124 19.60 12.20 -8.58
C TRP A 124 21.01 12.62 -8.21
N GLU A 125 21.44 12.29 -7.01
CA GLU A 125 22.78 12.60 -6.53
C GLU A 125 23.29 11.57 -5.53
N TRP A 126 24.60 11.41 -5.51
CA TRP A 126 25.27 10.63 -4.47
C TRP A 126 25.22 11.37 -3.14
N ARG A 127 25.03 10.63 -2.08
CA ARG A 127 25.08 11.13 -0.68
C ARG A 127 26.06 10.30 0.14
N VAL A 128 26.58 10.91 1.18
CA VAL A 128 27.34 10.17 2.19
C VAL A 128 26.39 9.17 2.88
N PRO A 129 26.77 7.88 2.96
CA PRO A 129 25.96 6.83 3.62
C PRO A 129 25.69 7.10 5.08
#